data_81ec230c518776a8ae60ca70fb28bada
#
_entry.id   81ec230c518776a8ae60ca70fb28bada
#
_cell.length_a   1.000
_cell.length_b   1.000
_cell.length_c   1.000
_cell.angle_alpha   90.00
_cell.angle_beta   90.00
_cell.angle_gamma   90.00
#
_symmetry.space_group_name_H-M   'P 1'
#
loop_
_entity.id
_entity.type
_entity.pdbx_description
1 polymer ?
#
loop_
_entity_poly.entity_id
_entity_poly.type
_entity_poly.pdbx_seq_one_letter_code
_entity_poly.pdbx_strand_id
1 'polypeptide(L)'
;DGTVAIHVQGKDARLAELEQAFKKHWKLREVMIIPEVAEEQLKQNLSIAGAHLLETRLDPKAALVGLGWGHTVSGITMHLSRMLPEKTEFVSLCGGVTQYLAERRTGNVGAPLSGFYYPFRVLPTPLLLSTRSLCETLLQEAEVQTVMETALLSDMTLVGIGALMPNSEFVRSGYRSQKELELLKNEGAAGEIHGEFFDDQGNV
;
A
#
# COMPACT_ATOMS: atom_id res chain seq x y z
N ASP A 1 -13.64 -30.14 4.67
CA ASP A 1 -12.25 -30.59 4.61
C ASP A 1 -11.34 -29.38 4.66
N GLY A 2 -10.79 -29.10 5.86
CA GLY A 2 -9.87 -27.99 6.07
C GLY A 2 -8.47 -28.38 5.61
N THR A 3 -8.00 -27.78 4.52
CA THR A 3 -6.61 -27.89 4.10
C THR A 3 -5.75 -27.04 5.06
N VAL A 4 -4.91 -27.69 5.85
CA VAL A 4 -3.93 -27.01 6.69
C VAL A 4 -2.72 -26.72 5.82
N ALA A 5 -2.45 -25.45 5.51
CA ALA A 5 -1.21 -25.02 4.89
C ALA A 5 -0.16 -24.80 6.00
N ILE A 6 0.85 -25.68 6.08
CA ILE A 6 1.97 -25.50 6.99
C ILE A 6 3.07 -24.76 6.21
N HIS A 7 3.28 -23.49 6.51
CA HIS A 7 4.42 -22.75 6.04
C HIS A 7 5.58 -22.94 7.03
N VAL A 8 6.54 -23.82 6.68
CA VAL A 8 7.79 -23.92 7.42
C VAL A 8 8.74 -22.82 6.90
N GLN A 9 8.78 -21.71 7.60
CA GLN A 9 9.80 -20.69 7.37
C GLN A 9 11.07 -21.11 8.14
N GLY A 10 11.97 -21.83 7.48
CA GLY A 10 13.36 -21.88 7.88
C GLY A 10 13.94 -20.47 7.62
N LYS A 11 14.24 -19.69 8.68
CA LYS A 11 14.95 -18.41 8.50
C LYS A 11 16.33 -18.75 7.92
N ASP A 12 16.56 -18.35 6.68
CA ASP A 12 17.89 -18.33 6.10
C ASP A 12 18.75 -17.39 6.95
N ALA A 13 19.85 -17.90 7.53
CA ALA A 13 20.73 -17.13 8.39
C ALA A 13 21.22 -15.84 7.70
N ARG A 14 21.44 -15.89 6.40
CA ARG A 14 21.84 -14.75 5.58
C ARG A 14 20.76 -13.66 5.53
N LEU A 15 19.50 -14.04 5.42
CA LEU A 15 18.39 -13.07 5.45
C LEU A 15 18.27 -12.42 6.82
N ALA A 16 18.44 -13.18 7.89
CA ALA A 16 18.43 -12.65 9.25
C ALA A 16 19.58 -11.64 9.50
N GLU A 17 20.77 -11.89 8.96
CA GLU A 17 21.88 -10.94 9.03
C GLU A 17 21.57 -9.65 8.26
N LEU A 18 20.99 -9.75 7.06
CA LEU A 18 20.55 -8.60 6.26
C LEU A 18 19.48 -7.78 7.00
N GLU A 19 18.47 -8.44 7.57
CA GLU A 19 17.43 -7.77 8.38
C GLU A 19 18.05 -6.96 9.51
N GLN A 20 19.01 -7.51 10.24
CA GLN A 20 19.69 -6.81 11.31
C GLN A 20 20.55 -5.63 10.81
N ALA A 21 21.24 -5.80 9.68
CA ALA A 21 22.02 -4.74 9.06
C ALA A 21 21.12 -3.55 8.64
N PHE A 22 19.99 -3.82 7.96
CA PHE A 22 19.00 -2.80 7.56
C PHE A 22 18.39 -2.12 8.77
N LYS A 23 17.95 -2.91 9.76
CA LYS A 23 17.37 -2.38 11.01
C LYS A 23 18.32 -1.41 11.71
N LYS A 24 19.59 -1.76 11.81
CA LYS A 24 20.62 -0.92 12.46
C LYS A 24 20.92 0.33 11.64
N HIS A 25 21.12 0.18 10.34
CA HIS A 25 21.50 1.28 9.44
C HIS A 25 20.42 2.35 9.35
N TRP A 26 19.17 1.93 9.12
CA TRP A 26 18.03 2.82 8.94
C TRP A 26 17.25 3.11 10.23
N LYS A 27 17.72 2.60 11.38
CA LYS A 27 17.06 2.75 12.71
C LYS A 27 15.58 2.31 12.69
N LEU A 28 15.28 1.28 11.92
CA LEU A 28 13.93 0.73 11.81
C LEU A 28 13.60 -0.11 13.05
N ARG A 29 12.32 -0.14 13.42
CA ARG A 29 11.84 -1.00 14.53
C ARG A 29 11.93 -2.48 14.17
N GLU A 30 11.60 -2.79 12.93
CA GLU A 30 11.56 -4.14 12.40
C GLU A 30 11.84 -4.13 10.90
N VAL A 31 12.44 -5.20 10.42
CA VAL A 31 12.68 -5.45 9.00
C VAL A 31 12.34 -6.90 8.72
N MET A 32 11.59 -7.16 7.68
CA MET A 32 11.31 -8.50 7.16
C MET A 32 11.77 -8.56 5.71
N ILE A 33 12.74 -9.42 5.43
CA ILE A 33 13.26 -9.64 4.09
C ILE A 33 12.75 -10.99 3.60
N ILE A 34 12.16 -11.00 2.42
CA ILE A 34 11.72 -12.23 1.77
C ILE A 34 12.76 -12.66 0.71
N PRO A 35 12.92 -13.97 0.46
CA PRO A 35 13.83 -14.46 -0.57
C PRO A 35 13.48 -13.91 -1.95
N GLU A 36 14.49 -13.70 -2.77
CA GLU A 36 14.31 -13.39 -4.19
C GLU A 36 13.71 -14.58 -4.92
N VAL A 37 12.65 -14.33 -5.67
CA VAL A 37 11.94 -15.29 -6.50
C VAL A 37 11.52 -14.59 -7.80
N ALA A 38 10.87 -15.31 -8.72
CA ALA A 38 10.31 -14.69 -9.91
C ALA A 38 9.36 -13.53 -9.56
N GLU A 39 9.32 -12.47 -10.36
CA GLU A 39 8.63 -11.21 -10.06
C GLU A 39 7.16 -11.40 -9.64
N GLU A 40 6.45 -12.30 -10.30
CA GLU A 40 5.04 -12.59 -9.94
C GLU A 40 4.89 -13.22 -8.56
N GLN A 41 5.78 -14.14 -8.21
CA GLN A 41 5.81 -14.77 -6.89
C GLN A 41 6.31 -13.81 -5.81
N LEU A 42 7.23 -12.89 -6.17
CA LEU A 42 7.75 -11.88 -5.26
C LEU A 42 6.63 -10.99 -4.71
N LYS A 43 5.76 -10.48 -5.59
CA LYS A 43 4.62 -9.64 -5.20
C LYS A 43 3.65 -10.38 -4.28
N GLN A 44 3.38 -11.65 -4.58
CA GLN A 44 2.53 -12.49 -3.75
C GLN A 44 3.15 -12.74 -2.37
N ASN A 45 4.44 -13.11 -2.33
CA ASN A 45 5.16 -13.37 -1.09
C ASN A 45 5.25 -12.11 -0.22
N LEU A 46 5.51 -10.95 -0.81
CA LEU A 46 5.46 -9.65 -0.11
C LEU A 46 4.09 -9.37 0.48
N SER A 47 3.04 -9.65 -0.28
CA SER A 47 1.66 -9.43 0.17
C SER A 47 1.30 -10.34 1.35
N ILE A 48 1.69 -11.61 1.30
CA ILE A 48 1.49 -12.57 2.41
C ILE A 48 2.29 -12.15 3.64
N ALA A 49 3.57 -11.82 3.46
CA ALA A 49 4.43 -11.37 4.56
C ALA A 49 3.90 -10.09 5.20
N GLY A 50 3.47 -9.12 4.39
CA GLY A 50 2.87 -7.88 4.88
C GLY A 50 1.54 -8.09 5.62
N ALA A 51 0.68 -9.01 5.15
CA ALA A 51 -0.55 -9.37 5.85
C ALA A 51 -0.25 -9.96 7.22
N HIS A 52 0.68 -10.92 7.29
CA HIS A 52 1.11 -11.52 8.56
C HIS A 52 1.71 -10.48 9.52
N LEU A 53 2.54 -9.56 9.01
CA LEU A 53 3.11 -8.49 9.83
C LEU A 53 2.00 -7.59 10.40
N LEU A 54 1.03 -7.19 9.59
CA LEU A 54 -0.12 -6.40 10.02
C LEU A 54 -0.90 -7.13 11.10
N GLU A 55 -1.29 -8.37 10.88
CA GLU A 55 -2.05 -9.21 11.82
C GLU A 55 -1.36 -9.37 13.17
N THR A 56 -0.03 -9.45 13.18
CA THR A 56 0.75 -9.65 14.40
C THR A 56 1.08 -8.37 15.16
N ARG A 57 0.90 -7.20 14.52
CA ARG A 57 1.27 -5.88 15.08
C ARG A 57 0.08 -4.99 15.42
N LEU A 58 -1.11 -5.31 14.96
CA LEU A 58 -2.31 -4.54 15.32
C LEU A 58 -2.64 -4.70 16.81
N ASP A 59 -3.05 -3.59 17.44
CA ASP A 59 -3.56 -3.62 18.80
C ASP A 59 -4.86 -4.44 18.85
N PRO A 60 -4.97 -5.46 19.72
CA PRO A 60 -6.18 -6.26 19.85
C PRO A 60 -7.45 -5.48 20.24
N LYS A 61 -7.31 -4.27 20.76
CA LYS A 61 -8.46 -3.51 21.28
C LYS A 61 -9.21 -2.74 20.21
N ALA A 62 -8.50 -2.09 19.33
CA ALA A 62 -9.04 -1.39 18.17
C ALA A 62 -7.88 -0.91 17.33
N ALA A 63 -8.02 -0.90 16.01
CA ALA A 63 -7.02 -0.35 15.13
C ALA A 63 -7.66 0.35 13.95
N LEU A 64 -7.22 1.54 13.65
CA LEU A 64 -7.48 2.24 12.40
C LEU A 64 -6.24 2.10 11.51
N VAL A 65 -6.41 1.46 10.36
CA VAL A 65 -5.31 1.18 9.44
C VAL A 65 -5.45 2.02 8.18
N GLY A 66 -4.48 2.89 7.95
CA GLY A 66 -4.37 3.69 6.74
C GLY A 66 -3.81 2.86 5.57
N LEU A 67 -4.47 2.87 4.42
CA LEU A 67 -4.05 2.17 3.22
C LEU A 67 -3.64 3.16 2.12
N GLY A 68 -2.40 3.07 1.69
CA GLY A 68 -1.94 3.70 0.46
C GLY A 68 -2.42 2.96 -0.78
N TRP A 69 -2.00 3.43 -1.94
CA TRP A 69 -2.29 2.80 -3.21
C TRP A 69 -1.20 1.79 -3.60
N GLY A 70 -1.49 0.96 -4.61
CA GLY A 70 -0.52 0.08 -5.26
C GLY A 70 -0.78 -1.42 -5.06
N HIS A 71 -0.21 -2.21 -5.95
CA HIS A 71 -0.43 -3.65 -6.01
C HIS A 71 -0.03 -4.40 -4.75
N THR A 72 1.09 -4.03 -4.13
CA THR A 72 1.55 -4.69 -2.91
C THR A 72 0.59 -4.44 -1.76
N VAL A 73 0.16 -3.18 -1.56
CA VAL A 73 -0.80 -2.82 -0.50
C VAL A 73 -2.13 -3.52 -0.74
N SER A 74 -2.66 -3.49 -1.97
CA SER A 74 -3.90 -4.22 -2.28
C SER A 74 -3.74 -5.74 -2.15
N GLY A 75 -2.56 -6.27 -2.46
CA GLY A 75 -2.23 -7.67 -2.23
C GLY A 75 -2.25 -8.05 -0.75
N ILE A 76 -1.71 -7.21 0.11
CA ILE A 76 -1.77 -7.39 1.57
C ILE A 76 -3.22 -7.51 2.03
N THR A 77 -4.09 -6.60 1.62
CA THR A 77 -5.51 -6.63 2.02
C THR A 77 -6.24 -7.88 1.57
N MET A 78 -5.84 -8.49 0.46
CA MET A 78 -6.42 -9.74 -0.04
C MET A 78 -5.99 -10.98 0.75
N HIS A 79 -4.84 -10.91 1.43
CA HIS A 79 -4.30 -12.01 2.21
C HIS A 79 -4.57 -11.86 3.71
N LEU A 80 -5.22 -10.76 4.13
CA LEU A 80 -5.66 -10.60 5.52
C LEU A 80 -6.66 -11.71 5.88
N SER A 81 -6.38 -12.38 6.98
CA SER A 81 -7.30 -13.34 7.56
C SER A 81 -8.51 -12.61 8.18
N ARG A 82 -9.56 -13.38 8.50
CA ARG A 82 -10.69 -12.86 9.29
C ARG A 82 -10.35 -12.71 10.78
N MET A 83 -9.08 -12.78 11.14
CA MET A 83 -8.61 -12.82 12.53
C MET A 83 -8.08 -11.48 13.04
N LEU A 84 -8.24 -10.40 12.28
CA LEU A 84 -7.97 -9.07 12.83
C LEU A 84 -8.94 -8.75 13.96
N PRO A 85 -8.57 -7.85 14.88
CA PRO A 85 -9.49 -7.39 15.92
C PRO A 85 -10.84 -6.96 15.33
N GLU A 86 -11.95 -7.32 15.97
CA GLU A 86 -13.31 -7.08 15.47
C GLU A 86 -13.60 -5.60 15.16
N LYS A 87 -12.94 -4.70 15.89
CA LYS A 87 -13.09 -3.25 15.72
C LYS A 87 -12.09 -2.62 14.76
N THR A 88 -11.36 -3.44 14.00
CA THR A 88 -10.43 -2.91 13.01
C THR A 88 -11.20 -2.20 11.88
N GLU A 89 -10.83 -0.96 11.60
CA GLU A 89 -11.32 -0.18 10.48
C GLU A 89 -10.16 0.17 9.56
N PHE A 90 -10.47 0.42 8.29
CA PHE A 90 -9.50 0.87 7.30
C PHE A 90 -9.90 2.22 6.74
N VAL A 91 -8.89 3.02 6.36
CA VAL A 91 -9.09 4.31 5.70
C VAL A 91 -8.06 4.48 4.58
N SER A 92 -8.48 5.04 3.44
CA SER A 92 -7.54 5.35 2.37
C SER A 92 -6.71 6.59 2.71
N LEU A 93 -5.40 6.53 2.44
CA LEU A 93 -4.45 7.64 2.64
C LEU A 93 -4.36 8.54 1.42
N CYS A 94 -4.86 8.10 0.27
CA CYS A 94 -4.85 8.84 -0.99
C CYS A 94 -6.06 8.44 -1.85
N GLY A 95 -6.29 9.18 -2.90
CA GLY A 95 -7.30 8.85 -3.90
C GLY A 95 -6.94 7.61 -4.73
N GLY A 96 -7.85 7.14 -5.58
CA GLY A 96 -7.61 6.03 -6.51
C GLY A 96 -7.56 4.63 -5.90
N VAL A 97 -7.62 4.48 -4.58
CA VAL A 97 -7.48 3.18 -3.89
C VAL A 97 -8.58 2.19 -4.32
N THR A 98 -9.79 2.68 -4.58
CA THR A 98 -10.91 1.85 -5.04
C THR A 98 -10.65 1.20 -6.38
N GLN A 99 -9.96 1.86 -7.30
CA GLN A 99 -9.64 1.32 -8.61
C GLN A 99 -8.77 0.07 -8.46
N TYR A 100 -7.75 0.11 -7.62
CA TYR A 100 -6.89 -1.04 -7.33
C TYR A 100 -7.61 -2.20 -6.68
N LEU A 101 -8.51 -1.91 -5.78
CA LEU A 101 -9.34 -2.92 -5.14
C LEU A 101 -10.37 -3.49 -6.10
N ALA A 102 -10.84 -2.75 -7.09
CA ALA A 102 -11.82 -3.17 -8.08
C ALA A 102 -11.20 -3.92 -9.28
N GLU A 103 -10.04 -3.52 -9.78
CA GLU A 103 -9.40 -4.12 -10.98
C GLU A 103 -9.04 -5.60 -10.79
N ARG A 104 -8.78 -6.04 -9.58
CA ARG A 104 -8.52 -7.45 -9.27
C ARG A 104 -9.79 -8.31 -9.19
N ARG A 105 -10.95 -7.74 -9.49
CA ARG A 105 -12.25 -8.41 -9.46
C ARG A 105 -12.81 -8.47 -10.86
N THR A 106 -12.72 -9.64 -11.43
CA THR A 106 -13.41 -9.96 -12.68
C THR A 106 -14.88 -9.57 -12.60
N GLY A 107 -15.25 -8.50 -13.29
CA GLY A 107 -16.50 -8.42 -14.04
C GLY A 107 -17.73 -7.83 -13.39
N ASN A 108 -17.77 -7.36 -12.15
CA ASN A 108 -18.96 -6.68 -11.63
C ASN A 108 -18.66 -5.33 -10.99
N VAL A 109 -18.88 -4.29 -11.76
CA VAL A 109 -18.96 -2.91 -11.27
C VAL A 109 -20.14 -2.84 -10.27
N GLY A 110 -19.86 -2.52 -9.01
CA GLY A 110 -20.89 -2.36 -7.97
C GLY A 110 -20.99 -3.51 -6.96
N ALA A 111 -20.19 -4.58 -7.07
CA ALA A 111 -20.09 -5.53 -5.97
C ALA A 111 -19.40 -4.86 -4.76
N PRO A 112 -19.88 -5.06 -3.51
CA PRO A 112 -19.13 -4.65 -2.34
C PRO A 112 -17.72 -5.22 -2.46
N LEU A 113 -16.71 -4.59 -1.83
CA LEU A 113 -15.32 -5.06 -1.78
C LEU A 113 -15.30 -6.52 -1.28
N SER A 114 -15.88 -7.45 -2.10
CA SER A 114 -16.22 -8.81 -1.76
C SER A 114 -14.97 -9.60 -1.45
N GLY A 115 -14.75 -9.90 -0.19
CA GLY A 115 -13.54 -10.51 0.37
C GLY A 115 -12.81 -9.61 1.36
N PHE A 116 -13.09 -8.31 1.37
CA PHE A 116 -12.63 -7.43 2.42
C PHE A 116 -13.74 -7.31 3.48
N TYR A 117 -13.50 -7.84 4.66
CA TYR A 117 -14.53 -8.02 5.68
C TYR A 117 -14.60 -6.86 6.69
N TYR A 118 -13.74 -5.89 6.57
CA TYR A 118 -13.59 -4.80 7.53
C TYR A 118 -14.18 -3.51 6.99
N PRO A 119 -14.74 -2.63 7.83
CA PRO A 119 -15.17 -1.30 7.43
C PRO A 119 -14.02 -0.55 6.74
N PHE A 120 -14.31 0.11 5.61
CA PHE A 120 -13.31 0.84 4.84
C PHE A 120 -13.85 2.20 4.42
N ARG A 121 -13.23 3.26 4.93
CA ARG A 121 -13.50 4.64 4.55
C ARG A 121 -12.62 5.03 3.37
N VAL A 122 -13.22 5.27 2.25
CA VAL A 122 -12.52 5.55 0.99
C VAL A 122 -12.53 7.04 0.73
N LEU A 123 -11.37 7.60 0.39
CA LEU A 123 -11.26 8.97 -0.11
C LEU A 123 -11.88 9.03 -1.52
N PRO A 124 -13.00 9.76 -1.72
CA PRO A 124 -13.77 9.71 -2.96
C PRO A 124 -13.16 10.62 -4.04
N THR A 125 -11.85 10.47 -4.28
CA THR A 125 -11.11 11.26 -5.26
C THR A 125 -10.22 10.38 -6.14
N PRO A 126 -9.89 10.81 -7.37
CA PRO A 126 -8.79 10.21 -8.13
C PRO A 126 -7.45 10.36 -7.40
N LEU A 127 -6.47 9.51 -7.75
CA LEU A 127 -5.10 9.63 -7.22
C LEU A 127 -4.43 10.92 -7.68
N LEU A 128 -4.58 11.24 -8.96
CA LEU A 128 -4.03 12.45 -9.57
C LEU A 128 -5.17 13.29 -10.14
N LEU A 129 -5.10 14.58 -9.93
CA LEU A 129 -6.04 15.56 -10.44
C LEU A 129 -5.40 16.37 -11.57
N SER A 130 -6.23 16.84 -12.51
CA SER A 130 -5.76 17.54 -13.70
C SER A 130 -5.18 18.93 -13.42
N THR A 131 -5.62 19.56 -12.33
CA THR A 131 -5.17 20.91 -11.96
C THR A 131 -5.09 21.07 -10.44
N ARG A 132 -4.21 21.98 -10.00
CA ARG A 132 -4.10 22.38 -8.60
C ARG A 132 -5.42 22.98 -8.07
N SER A 133 -6.09 23.81 -8.86
CA SER A 133 -7.37 24.43 -8.47
C SER A 133 -8.46 23.39 -8.19
N LEU A 134 -8.51 22.31 -8.99
CA LEU A 134 -9.44 21.20 -8.73
C LEU A 134 -9.10 20.48 -7.42
N CYS A 135 -7.81 20.30 -7.12
CA CYS A 135 -7.37 19.73 -5.84
C CYS A 135 -7.83 20.61 -4.67
N GLU A 136 -7.57 21.90 -4.74
CA GLU A 136 -7.96 22.87 -3.72
C GLU A 136 -9.49 22.89 -3.51
N THR A 137 -10.27 22.76 -4.57
CA THR A 137 -11.75 22.67 -4.49
C THR A 137 -12.19 21.39 -3.79
N LEU A 138 -11.64 20.23 -4.19
CA LEU A 138 -12.01 18.94 -3.59
C LEU A 138 -11.62 18.87 -2.11
N LEU A 139 -10.53 19.50 -1.70
CA LEU A 139 -10.12 19.60 -0.31
C LEU A 139 -11.09 20.40 0.58
N GLN A 140 -12.02 21.17 -0.01
CA GLN A 140 -13.07 21.87 0.74
C GLN A 140 -14.35 21.04 0.91
N GLU A 141 -14.47 19.92 0.18
CA GLU A 141 -15.63 19.05 0.30
C GLU A 141 -15.67 18.34 1.65
N ALA A 142 -16.77 18.41 2.36
CA ALA A 142 -16.91 17.87 3.72
C ALA A 142 -16.62 16.37 3.81
N GLU A 143 -17.01 15.60 2.79
CA GLU A 143 -16.75 14.16 2.73
C GLU A 143 -15.26 13.87 2.58
N VAL A 144 -14.54 14.63 1.75
CA VAL A 144 -13.09 14.53 1.56
C VAL A 144 -12.37 14.87 2.87
N GLN A 145 -12.74 15.99 3.50
CA GLN A 145 -12.16 16.42 4.78
C GLN A 145 -12.35 15.35 5.87
N THR A 146 -13.56 14.81 6.00
CA THR A 146 -13.87 13.77 7.00
C THR A 146 -12.96 12.54 6.84
N VAL A 147 -12.74 12.10 5.60
CA VAL A 147 -11.86 10.93 5.35
C VAL A 147 -10.41 11.28 5.63
N MET A 148 -9.93 12.46 5.22
CA MET A 148 -8.57 12.90 5.48
C MET A 148 -8.28 13.06 6.98
N GLU A 149 -9.20 13.67 7.73
CA GLU A 149 -9.10 13.78 9.19
C GLU A 149 -9.06 12.39 9.84
N THR A 150 -9.89 11.46 9.37
CA THR A 150 -9.84 10.07 9.83
C THR A 150 -8.50 9.43 9.52
N ALA A 151 -7.95 9.65 8.32
CA ALA A 151 -6.65 9.09 7.90
C ALA A 151 -5.49 9.56 8.81
N LEU A 152 -5.54 10.80 9.27
CA LEU A 152 -4.55 11.35 10.22
C LEU A 152 -4.56 10.66 11.60
N LEU A 153 -5.65 10.00 11.95
CA LEU A 153 -5.80 9.26 13.21
C LEU A 153 -5.38 7.79 13.10
N SER A 154 -4.82 7.36 11.96
CA SER A 154 -4.42 5.97 11.78
C SER A 154 -3.37 5.53 12.79
N ASP A 155 -3.62 4.40 13.45
CA ASP A 155 -2.67 3.75 14.37
C ASP A 155 -1.50 3.12 13.64
N MET A 156 -1.75 2.66 12.41
CA MET A 156 -0.77 2.05 11.51
C MET A 156 -1.10 2.42 10.07
N THR A 157 -0.06 2.61 9.25
CA THR A 157 -0.23 2.86 7.82
C THR A 157 0.54 1.85 6.98
N LEU A 158 -0.08 1.40 5.89
CA LEU A 158 0.55 0.57 4.87
C LEU A 158 0.79 1.40 3.62
N VAL A 159 2.05 1.57 3.28
CA VAL A 159 2.47 2.36 2.11
C VAL A 159 3.37 1.54 1.20
N GLY A 160 3.24 1.73 -0.10
CA GLY A 160 4.19 1.26 -1.10
C GLY A 160 5.22 2.35 -1.38
N ILE A 161 6.45 1.95 -1.66
CA ILE A 161 7.48 2.84 -2.22
C ILE A 161 7.66 2.42 -3.67
N GLY A 162 7.35 3.33 -4.58
CA GLY A 162 7.41 3.10 -6.03
C GLY A 162 8.73 3.56 -6.63
N ALA A 163 9.27 2.76 -7.55
CA ALA A 163 10.41 3.14 -8.37
C ALA A 163 9.95 3.80 -9.68
N LEU A 164 10.74 4.74 -10.18
CA LEU A 164 10.50 5.42 -11.46
C LEU A 164 11.04 4.57 -12.63
N MET A 165 10.42 3.42 -12.85
CA MET A 165 10.80 2.47 -13.89
C MET A 165 9.77 2.44 -15.04
N PRO A 166 10.15 2.07 -16.27
CA PRO A 166 9.23 2.01 -17.40
C PRO A 166 8.01 1.12 -17.18
N ASN A 167 8.14 0.09 -16.35
CA ASN A 167 7.09 -0.82 -15.95
C ASN A 167 6.52 -0.52 -14.56
N SER A 168 6.75 0.69 -14.05
CA SER A 168 6.21 1.11 -12.75
C SER A 168 4.68 1.09 -12.75
N GLU A 169 4.12 1.07 -11.57
CA GLU A 169 2.67 1.06 -11.40
C GLU A 169 2.00 2.31 -11.97
N PHE A 170 2.65 3.47 -11.92
CA PHE A 170 2.16 4.70 -12.54
C PHE A 170 1.92 4.57 -14.05
N VAL A 171 2.84 3.87 -14.75
CA VAL A 171 2.72 3.62 -16.19
C VAL A 171 1.65 2.56 -16.45
N ARG A 172 1.67 1.47 -15.70
CA ARG A 172 0.73 0.35 -15.87
C ARG A 172 -0.73 0.76 -15.64
N SER A 173 -0.96 1.65 -14.67
CA SER A 173 -2.30 2.20 -14.37
C SER A 173 -2.68 3.41 -15.21
N GLY A 174 -1.83 3.84 -16.13
CA GLY A 174 -2.11 4.96 -17.02
C GLY A 174 -2.09 6.34 -16.35
N TYR A 175 -1.59 6.46 -15.13
CA TYR A 175 -1.48 7.75 -14.43
C TYR A 175 -0.40 8.64 -15.03
N ARG A 176 0.70 8.03 -15.51
CA ARG A 176 1.80 8.72 -16.19
C ARG A 176 2.30 7.88 -17.37
N SER A 177 2.76 8.54 -18.40
CA SER A 177 3.50 7.91 -19.48
C SER A 177 4.94 7.65 -19.06
N GLN A 178 5.60 6.69 -19.74
CA GLN A 178 7.03 6.44 -19.55
C GLN A 178 7.87 7.72 -19.76
N LYS A 179 7.50 8.53 -20.77
CA LYS A 179 8.19 9.80 -21.07
C LYS A 179 8.09 10.80 -19.92
N GLU A 180 6.94 10.92 -19.26
CA GLU A 180 6.77 11.78 -18.09
C GLU A 180 7.62 11.32 -16.91
N LEU A 181 7.71 10.00 -16.68
CA LEU A 181 8.60 9.47 -15.63
C LEU A 181 10.08 9.72 -15.94
N GLU A 182 10.48 9.64 -17.21
CA GLU A 182 11.85 9.98 -17.62
C GLU A 182 12.16 11.47 -17.37
N LEU A 183 11.20 12.36 -17.63
CA LEU A 183 11.35 13.78 -17.32
C LEU A 183 11.52 14.01 -15.81
N LEU A 184 10.66 13.40 -14.98
CA LEU A 184 10.78 13.50 -13.52
C LEU A 184 12.12 12.98 -13.01
N LYS A 185 12.63 11.87 -13.55
CA LYS A 185 13.98 11.36 -13.24
C LYS A 185 15.07 12.37 -13.59
N ASN A 186 14.97 13.01 -14.75
CA ASN A 186 15.93 14.02 -15.19
C ASN A 186 15.89 15.28 -14.31
N GLU A 187 14.75 15.56 -13.67
CA GLU A 187 14.56 16.62 -12.69
C GLU A 187 15.00 16.20 -11.27
N GLY A 188 15.49 14.95 -11.09
CA GLY A 188 16.05 14.47 -9.83
C GLY A 188 15.15 13.57 -9.01
N ALA A 189 13.94 13.21 -9.49
CA ALA A 189 13.08 12.31 -8.76
C ALA A 189 13.70 10.91 -8.64
N ALA A 190 13.76 10.38 -7.41
CA ALA A 190 14.33 9.09 -7.06
C ALA A 190 13.27 8.00 -6.84
N GLY A 191 12.09 8.39 -6.38
CA GLY A 191 10.99 7.47 -6.09
C GLY A 191 9.66 8.17 -5.90
N GLU A 192 8.64 7.41 -5.49
CA GLU A 192 7.31 7.94 -5.16
C GLU A 192 6.70 7.24 -3.96
N ILE A 193 5.88 7.99 -3.22
CA ILE A 193 5.00 7.49 -2.16
C ILE A 193 3.68 8.25 -2.28
N HIS A 194 2.54 7.55 -2.34
CA HIS A 194 1.19 8.14 -2.44
C HIS A 194 0.96 9.07 -3.62
N GLY A 195 1.72 8.92 -4.70
CA GLY A 195 1.64 9.81 -5.85
C GLY A 195 2.52 11.05 -5.77
N GLU A 196 3.18 11.26 -4.64
CA GLU A 196 4.19 12.30 -4.45
C GLU A 196 5.57 11.78 -4.84
N PHE A 197 6.28 12.54 -5.67
CA PHE A 197 7.63 12.20 -6.11
C PHE A 197 8.64 12.87 -5.19
N PHE A 198 9.71 12.16 -4.85
CA PHE A 198 10.78 12.66 -3.98
C PHE A 198 12.16 12.43 -4.60
N ASP A 199 13.09 13.32 -4.27
CA ASP A 199 14.49 13.21 -4.68
C ASP A 199 15.31 12.29 -3.74
N ASP A 200 16.62 12.18 -3.98
CA ASP A 200 17.52 11.36 -3.17
C ASP A 200 17.80 11.92 -1.76
N GLN A 201 17.38 13.17 -1.49
CA GLN A 201 17.40 13.81 -0.18
C GLN A 201 16.06 13.70 0.56
N GLY A 202 15.02 13.19 -0.09
CA GLY A 202 13.67 13.08 0.45
C GLY A 202 12.83 14.37 0.32
N ASN A 203 13.24 15.33 -0.48
CA ASN A 203 12.40 16.48 -0.78
C ASN A 203 11.34 16.11 -1.82
N VAL A 204 10.11 16.65 -1.67
CA VAL A 204 8.96 16.46 -2.57
C VAL A 204 8.86 17.62 -3.54
#